data_114bb38583c5a6ec9ac64e37c26a9b7f
#
_entry.id   114bb38583c5a6ec9ac64e37c26a9b7f
#
_cell.length_a   1.000
_cell.length_b   1.000
_cell.length_c   1.000
_cell.angle_alpha   90.00
_cell.angle_beta   90.00
_cell.angle_gamma   90.00
#
_symmetry.space_group_name_H-M   'P 1'
#
loop_
_entity.id
_entity.type
_entity.pdbx_description
1 polymer ?
#
loop_
_entity_poly.entity_id
_entity_poly.type
_entity_poly.pdbx_seq_one_letter_code
_entity_poly.pdbx_strand_id
1 'polypeptide(L)'
;TAVLNRDEKEFARCCEAFFDERTIRGCEPREVKEACLRYSYIVLNSAKTEGILNMKKQPVQILFQSVDNAVTADEIKGAFREFFQRILPDREYVAEEKKGLLAERAKRLIAEYYNQGLTLQEAARKLGVSDGYLSTMIRKETGATFSEIIRTYRIDKVKALLLSTDLKLNQIAEQAGYANPKYMSKVFKEKTGMLPLEYRKRNL
;
A
#
# COMPACT_ATOMS: atom_id res chain seq x y z
N THR A 1 -4.84 -20.09 -2.87
CA THR A 1 -3.41 -19.72 -3.08
C THR A 1 -3.20 -19.02 -4.43
N ALA A 2 -3.59 -19.62 -5.58
CA ALA A 2 -3.40 -19.03 -6.91
C ALA A 2 -4.04 -17.61 -7.04
N VAL A 3 -5.25 -17.42 -6.55
CA VAL A 3 -5.94 -16.12 -6.51
C VAL A 3 -5.22 -15.13 -5.61
N LEU A 4 -4.78 -15.56 -4.43
CA LEU A 4 -4.06 -14.73 -3.47
C LEU A 4 -2.69 -14.30 -4.01
N ASN A 5 -2.02 -15.19 -4.75
CA ASN A 5 -0.73 -14.90 -5.40
C ASN A 5 -0.89 -14.22 -6.75
N ARG A 6 -2.13 -14.07 -7.25
CA ARG A 6 -2.45 -13.49 -8.57
C ARG A 6 -1.76 -14.21 -9.72
N ASP A 7 -1.62 -15.52 -9.58
CA ASP A 7 -1.08 -16.38 -10.62
C ASP A 7 -2.22 -16.84 -11.54
N GLU A 8 -2.41 -16.07 -12.64
CA GLU A 8 -3.46 -16.36 -13.64
C GLU A 8 -3.29 -17.73 -14.28
N LYS A 9 -2.05 -18.19 -14.48
CA LYS A 9 -1.78 -19.51 -15.07
C LYS A 9 -2.17 -20.62 -14.12
N GLU A 10 -1.76 -20.48 -12.86
CA GLU A 10 -2.12 -21.43 -11.83
C GLU A 10 -3.62 -21.42 -11.56
N PHE A 11 -4.25 -20.24 -11.57
CA PHE A 11 -5.70 -20.13 -11.43
C PHE A 11 -6.43 -20.81 -12.60
N ALA A 12 -6.01 -20.56 -13.85
CA ALA A 12 -6.58 -21.23 -15.02
C ALA A 12 -6.44 -22.76 -14.93
N ARG A 13 -5.28 -23.24 -14.50
CA ARG A 13 -5.04 -24.69 -14.26
C ARG A 13 -5.96 -25.27 -13.20
N CYS A 14 -6.16 -24.55 -12.09
CA CYS A 14 -7.08 -24.97 -11.03
C CYS A 14 -8.54 -25.00 -11.52
N CYS A 15 -8.94 -24.02 -12.32
CA CYS A 15 -10.27 -24.01 -12.95
C CYS A 15 -10.45 -25.18 -13.91
N GLU A 16 -9.48 -25.46 -14.78
CA GLU A 16 -9.54 -26.60 -15.69
C GLU A 16 -9.65 -27.91 -14.93
N ALA A 17 -8.85 -28.10 -13.87
CA ALA A 17 -8.93 -29.30 -13.03
C ALA A 17 -10.27 -29.44 -12.30
N PHE A 18 -10.87 -28.31 -11.83
CA PHE A 18 -12.18 -28.35 -11.18
C PHE A 18 -13.32 -28.73 -12.13
N PHE A 19 -13.24 -28.25 -13.38
CA PHE A 19 -14.22 -28.53 -14.43
C PHE A 19 -13.81 -29.68 -15.36
N ASP A 20 -12.77 -30.48 -15.01
CA ASP A 20 -12.43 -31.68 -15.77
C ASP A 20 -13.64 -32.64 -15.78
N GLU A 21 -13.93 -33.17 -16.97
CA GLU A 21 -15.03 -34.14 -17.15
C GLU A 21 -15.00 -35.29 -16.15
N ARG A 22 -13.80 -35.68 -15.65
CA ARG A 22 -13.65 -36.74 -14.63
C ARG A 22 -14.15 -36.31 -13.27
N THR A 23 -14.01 -34.99 -12.94
CA THR A 23 -14.40 -34.42 -11.65
C THR A 23 -15.90 -34.16 -11.60
N ILE A 24 -16.51 -33.74 -12.72
CA ILE A 24 -17.94 -33.42 -12.81
C ILE A 24 -18.79 -34.60 -13.40
N ARG A 25 -18.13 -35.64 -13.84
CA ARG A 25 -18.81 -36.79 -14.44
C ARG A 25 -19.73 -37.46 -13.42
N GLY A 26 -21.04 -37.39 -13.69
CA GLY A 26 -22.07 -37.95 -12.80
C GLY A 26 -22.62 -36.94 -11.78
N CYS A 27 -22.14 -35.72 -11.76
CA CYS A 27 -22.74 -34.66 -10.95
C CYS A 27 -23.95 -34.06 -11.66
N GLU A 28 -25.01 -33.81 -10.93
CA GLU A 28 -26.16 -33.02 -11.41
C GLU A 28 -25.71 -31.56 -11.67
N PRO A 29 -26.23 -30.86 -12.70
CA PRO A 29 -25.89 -29.45 -12.94
C PRO A 29 -26.07 -28.55 -11.72
N ARG A 30 -27.04 -28.87 -10.86
CA ARG A 30 -27.26 -28.15 -9.60
C ARG A 30 -26.10 -28.31 -8.63
N GLU A 31 -25.53 -29.49 -8.51
CA GLU A 31 -24.38 -29.75 -7.62
C GLU A 31 -23.15 -29.01 -8.07
N VAL A 32 -22.91 -28.92 -9.39
CA VAL A 32 -21.80 -28.13 -9.98
C VAL A 32 -22.00 -26.67 -9.68
N LYS A 33 -23.22 -26.13 -9.84
CA LYS A 33 -23.55 -24.73 -9.52
C LYS A 33 -23.29 -24.42 -8.04
N GLU A 34 -23.78 -25.24 -7.14
CA GLU A 34 -23.60 -25.09 -5.70
C GLU A 34 -22.11 -25.13 -5.31
N ALA A 35 -21.34 -26.06 -5.89
CA ALA A 35 -19.90 -26.12 -5.67
C ALA A 35 -19.16 -24.88 -6.14
N CYS A 36 -19.49 -24.35 -7.32
CA CYS A 36 -18.94 -23.10 -7.86
C CYS A 36 -19.22 -21.91 -6.93
N LEU A 37 -20.46 -21.76 -6.48
CA LEU A 37 -20.85 -20.67 -5.59
C LEU A 37 -20.14 -20.76 -4.23
N ARG A 38 -20.05 -21.96 -3.66
CA ARG A 38 -19.33 -22.22 -2.40
C ARG A 38 -17.85 -21.88 -2.52
N TYR A 39 -17.21 -22.29 -3.61
CA TYR A 39 -15.80 -22.02 -3.86
C TYR A 39 -15.53 -20.53 -4.06
N SER A 40 -16.42 -19.85 -4.79
CA SER A 40 -16.37 -18.40 -4.99
C SER A 40 -16.45 -17.63 -3.67
N TYR A 41 -17.33 -18.07 -2.75
CA TYR A 41 -17.45 -17.46 -1.43
C TYR A 41 -16.17 -17.61 -0.59
N ILE A 42 -15.54 -18.79 -0.61
CA ILE A 42 -14.27 -19.01 0.09
C ILE A 42 -13.18 -18.10 -0.45
N VAL A 43 -13.05 -18.00 -1.78
CA VAL A 43 -12.04 -17.16 -2.43
C VAL A 43 -12.29 -15.67 -2.15
N LEU A 44 -13.56 -15.25 -2.21
CA LEU A 44 -13.92 -13.84 -1.89
C LEU A 44 -13.58 -13.47 -0.44
N ASN A 45 -13.88 -14.34 0.51
CA ASN A 45 -13.54 -14.09 1.91
C ASN A 45 -12.03 -14.02 2.11
N SER A 46 -11.28 -14.95 1.52
CA SER A 46 -9.81 -14.92 1.60
C SER A 46 -9.24 -13.66 0.96
N ALA A 47 -9.73 -13.27 -0.22
CA ALA A 47 -9.29 -12.06 -0.91
C ALA A 47 -9.68 -10.76 -0.18
N LYS A 48 -10.81 -10.75 0.51
CA LYS A 48 -11.24 -9.64 1.38
C LYS A 48 -10.32 -9.49 2.59
N THR A 49 -10.00 -10.59 3.25
CA THR A 49 -9.11 -10.61 4.42
C THR A 49 -7.71 -10.11 4.06
N GLU A 50 -7.22 -10.43 2.88
CA GLU A 50 -5.91 -10.00 2.36
C GLU A 50 -5.93 -8.61 1.71
N GLY A 51 -7.07 -7.92 1.69
CA GLY A 51 -7.20 -6.58 1.10
C GLY A 51 -7.03 -6.55 -0.43
N ILE A 52 -7.30 -7.66 -1.11
CA ILE A 52 -7.06 -7.82 -2.56
C ILE A 52 -8.27 -7.40 -3.40
N LEU A 53 -9.45 -7.32 -2.79
CA LEU A 53 -10.71 -7.07 -3.50
C LEU A 53 -10.94 -5.61 -3.85
N ASN A 54 -11.27 -5.35 -5.11
CA ASN A 54 -11.87 -4.09 -5.52
C ASN A 54 -13.39 -4.10 -5.20
N MET A 55 -13.77 -3.57 -4.03
CA MET A 55 -15.15 -3.58 -3.52
C MET A 55 -16.11 -2.63 -4.28
N LYS A 56 -15.63 -1.83 -5.24
CA LYS A 56 -16.48 -0.88 -6.00
C LYS A 56 -17.41 -1.55 -7.01
N LYS A 57 -17.17 -2.82 -7.34
CA LYS A 57 -18.03 -3.61 -8.23
C LYS A 57 -18.72 -4.67 -7.38
N GLN A 58 -20.04 -4.82 -7.50
CA GLN A 58 -20.79 -5.87 -6.79
C GLN A 58 -20.66 -7.22 -7.55
N PRO A 59 -19.50 -7.91 -7.45
CA PRO A 59 -19.20 -9.03 -8.34
C PRO A 59 -20.01 -10.27 -8.00
N VAL A 60 -20.46 -10.38 -6.74
CA VAL A 60 -21.17 -11.57 -6.24
C VAL A 60 -22.54 -11.73 -6.88
N GLN A 61 -23.30 -10.66 -7.03
CA GLN A 61 -24.64 -10.71 -7.64
C GLN A 61 -24.55 -11.11 -9.12
N ILE A 62 -23.56 -10.61 -9.83
CA ILE A 62 -23.33 -10.94 -11.24
C ILE A 62 -23.00 -12.43 -11.40
N LEU A 63 -22.13 -12.94 -10.53
CA LEU A 63 -21.80 -14.37 -10.55
C LEU A 63 -23.03 -15.25 -10.28
N PHE A 64 -23.80 -14.92 -9.24
CA PHE A 64 -25.03 -15.67 -8.91
C PHE A 64 -25.99 -15.72 -10.10
N GLN A 65 -26.26 -14.57 -10.73
CA GLN A 65 -27.14 -14.51 -11.90
C GLN A 65 -26.58 -15.31 -13.09
N SER A 66 -25.29 -15.19 -13.38
CA SER A 66 -24.66 -15.90 -14.49
C SER A 66 -24.63 -17.42 -14.29
N VAL A 67 -24.34 -17.86 -13.08
CA VAL A 67 -24.32 -19.31 -12.72
C VAL A 67 -25.75 -19.86 -12.67
N ASP A 68 -26.70 -19.10 -12.17
CA ASP A 68 -28.10 -19.54 -12.07
C ASP A 68 -28.73 -19.74 -13.46
N ASN A 69 -28.43 -18.82 -14.39
CA ASN A 69 -28.90 -18.88 -15.77
C ASN A 69 -28.16 -19.91 -16.65
N ALA A 70 -27.00 -20.38 -16.24
CA ALA A 70 -26.22 -21.34 -17.01
C ALA A 70 -26.91 -22.70 -17.08
N VAL A 71 -26.95 -23.30 -18.26
CA VAL A 71 -27.58 -24.61 -18.53
C VAL A 71 -26.51 -25.69 -18.67
N THR A 72 -25.33 -25.36 -19.18
CA THR A 72 -24.24 -26.28 -19.43
C THR A 72 -23.07 -26.08 -18.50
N ALA A 73 -22.23 -27.10 -18.32
CA ALA A 73 -20.99 -27.03 -17.54
C ALA A 73 -20.02 -25.96 -18.11
N ASP A 74 -19.96 -25.80 -19.43
CA ASP A 74 -19.12 -24.80 -20.08
C ASP A 74 -19.60 -23.38 -19.81
N GLU A 75 -20.90 -23.15 -19.75
CA GLU A 75 -21.47 -21.84 -19.38
C GLU A 75 -21.15 -21.51 -17.90
N ILE A 76 -21.26 -22.49 -16.99
CA ILE A 76 -20.88 -22.32 -15.58
C ILE A 76 -19.38 -22.01 -15.48
N LYS A 77 -18.53 -22.73 -16.21
CA LYS A 77 -17.09 -22.52 -16.30
C LYS A 77 -16.75 -21.11 -16.82
N GLY A 78 -17.50 -20.66 -17.86
CA GLY A 78 -17.37 -19.31 -18.42
C GLY A 78 -17.72 -18.22 -17.41
N ALA A 79 -18.87 -18.35 -16.74
CA ALA A 79 -19.33 -17.42 -15.70
C ALA A 79 -18.32 -17.33 -14.53
N PHE A 80 -17.77 -18.45 -14.13
CA PHE A 80 -16.77 -18.53 -13.06
C PHE A 80 -15.45 -17.84 -13.48
N ARG A 81 -14.97 -18.07 -14.71
CA ARG A 81 -13.76 -17.43 -15.23
C ARG A 81 -13.93 -15.91 -15.33
N GLU A 82 -15.05 -15.45 -15.90
CA GLU A 82 -15.36 -14.03 -16.02
C GLU A 82 -15.47 -13.34 -14.67
N PHE A 83 -16.10 -14.00 -13.69
CA PHE A 83 -16.15 -13.51 -12.31
C PHE A 83 -14.76 -13.26 -11.72
N PHE A 84 -13.87 -14.24 -11.85
CA PHE A 84 -12.51 -14.08 -11.30
C PHE A 84 -11.68 -13.04 -12.03
N GLN A 85 -11.83 -12.90 -13.34
CA GLN A 85 -11.19 -11.82 -14.08
C GLN A 85 -11.67 -10.43 -13.63
N ARG A 86 -12.93 -10.30 -13.25
CA ARG A 86 -13.50 -9.04 -12.76
C ARG A 86 -13.13 -8.69 -11.33
N ILE A 87 -12.94 -9.69 -10.47
CA ILE A 87 -12.56 -9.45 -9.06
C ILE A 87 -11.05 -9.32 -8.85
N LEU A 88 -10.27 -9.91 -9.74
CA LEU A 88 -8.82 -9.69 -9.74
C LEU A 88 -8.59 -8.28 -10.28
N PRO A 89 -8.12 -7.33 -9.47
CA PRO A 89 -7.82 -5.99 -9.98
C PRO A 89 -6.65 -6.10 -10.97
N ASP A 90 -6.70 -5.27 -12.02
CA ASP A 90 -5.62 -5.14 -12.97
C ASP A 90 -4.26 -5.07 -12.26
N ARG A 91 -3.25 -5.74 -12.81
CA ARG A 91 -1.88 -5.74 -12.25
C ARG A 91 -1.37 -4.33 -11.98
N GLU A 92 -1.73 -3.38 -12.82
CA GLU A 92 -1.38 -1.96 -12.67
C GLU A 92 -2.08 -1.31 -11.48
N TYR A 93 -3.39 -1.51 -11.33
CA TYR A 93 -4.17 -0.94 -10.22
C TYR A 93 -3.65 -1.40 -8.85
N VAL A 94 -3.34 -2.67 -8.72
CA VAL A 94 -2.85 -3.22 -7.44
C VAL A 94 -1.41 -2.82 -7.17
N ALA A 95 -0.59 -2.70 -8.21
CA ALA A 95 0.76 -2.18 -8.04
C ALA A 95 0.72 -0.73 -7.55
N GLU A 96 -0.19 0.08 -8.06
CA GLU A 96 -0.37 1.48 -7.63
C GLU A 96 -0.95 1.58 -6.21
N GLU A 97 -1.97 0.78 -5.86
CA GLU A 97 -2.54 0.76 -4.50
C GLU A 97 -1.53 0.30 -3.45
N LYS A 98 -0.75 -0.76 -3.76
CA LYS A 98 0.36 -1.20 -2.88
C LYS A 98 1.45 -0.16 -2.75
N LYS A 99 1.77 0.56 -3.82
CA LYS A 99 2.73 1.67 -3.79
C LYS A 99 2.21 2.81 -2.95
N GLY A 100 0.95 3.23 -3.13
CA GLY A 100 0.31 4.27 -2.32
C GLY A 100 0.30 3.91 -0.84
N LEU A 101 -0.08 2.68 -0.49
CA LEU A 101 -0.06 2.20 0.89
C LEU A 101 1.38 2.17 1.47
N LEU A 102 2.36 1.74 0.67
CA LEU A 102 3.76 1.75 1.09
C LEU A 102 4.29 3.17 1.29
N ALA A 103 3.92 4.11 0.40
CA ALA A 103 4.28 5.51 0.54
C ALA A 103 3.71 6.13 1.83
N GLU A 104 2.45 5.85 2.14
CA GLU A 104 1.84 6.30 3.39
C GLU A 104 2.49 5.68 4.63
N ARG A 105 2.82 4.39 4.58
CA ARG A 105 3.58 3.72 5.65
C ARG A 105 4.97 4.34 5.83
N ALA A 106 5.65 4.66 4.73
CA ALA A 106 6.95 5.33 4.76
C ALA A 106 6.86 6.74 5.37
N LYS A 107 5.85 7.53 4.99
CA LYS A 107 5.59 8.85 5.58
C LYS A 107 5.33 8.78 7.08
N ARG A 108 4.50 7.83 7.54
CA ARG A 108 4.24 7.61 8.98
C ARG A 108 5.52 7.24 9.72
N LEU A 109 6.32 6.32 9.18
CA LEU A 109 7.58 5.92 9.77
C LEU A 109 8.56 7.09 9.88
N ILE A 110 8.65 7.94 8.85
CA ILE A 110 9.47 9.15 8.87
C ILE A 110 8.97 10.11 9.95
N ALA A 111 7.66 10.38 10.01
CA ALA A 111 7.07 11.27 11.01
C ALA A 111 7.31 10.81 12.45
N GLU A 112 7.38 9.49 12.69
CA GLU A 112 7.62 8.91 13.99
C GLU A 112 9.11 8.93 14.39
N TYR A 113 10.03 8.71 13.42
CA TYR A 113 11.45 8.48 13.71
C TYR A 113 12.41 9.52 13.14
N TYR A 114 11.93 10.65 12.54
CA TYR A 114 12.79 11.64 11.89
C TYR A 114 13.89 12.22 12.79
N ASN A 115 13.64 12.31 14.10
CA ASN A 115 14.59 12.84 15.10
C ASN A 115 15.47 11.77 15.74
N GLN A 116 15.29 10.48 15.43
CA GLN A 116 16.01 9.35 16.03
C GLN A 116 17.11 8.79 15.12
N GLY A 117 17.49 9.52 14.07
CA GLY A 117 18.55 9.09 13.16
C GLY A 117 18.11 8.07 12.11
N LEU A 118 16.80 7.97 11.81
CA LEU A 118 16.26 7.04 10.82
C LEU A 118 16.98 7.17 9.47
N THR A 119 17.56 6.07 9.01
CA THR A 119 18.20 5.95 7.69
C THR A 119 17.27 5.34 6.67
N LEU A 120 17.54 5.53 5.36
CA LEU A 120 16.81 4.87 4.29
C LEU A 120 16.84 3.34 4.42
N GLN A 121 17.99 2.78 4.77
CA GLN A 121 18.18 1.33 4.94
C GLN A 121 17.33 0.77 6.09
N GLU A 122 17.29 1.47 7.23
CA GLU A 122 16.46 1.08 8.37
C GLU A 122 14.96 1.19 8.04
N ALA A 123 14.56 2.25 7.34
CA ALA A 123 13.19 2.41 6.88
C ALA A 123 12.79 1.29 5.90
N ALA A 124 13.64 0.96 4.94
CA ALA A 124 13.41 -0.12 3.99
C ALA A 124 13.28 -1.48 4.70
N ARG A 125 14.16 -1.77 5.66
CA ARG A 125 14.10 -2.98 6.48
C ARG A 125 12.79 -3.07 7.29
N LYS A 126 12.37 -1.98 7.94
CA LYS A 126 11.10 -1.93 8.69
C LYS A 126 9.87 -2.12 7.79
N LEU A 127 9.95 -1.69 6.55
CA LEU A 127 8.87 -1.79 5.57
C LEU A 127 8.90 -3.09 4.75
N GLY A 128 9.94 -3.92 4.90
CA GLY A 128 10.08 -5.20 4.20
C GLY A 128 10.39 -5.05 2.70
N VAL A 129 11.10 -3.98 2.30
CA VAL A 129 11.48 -3.70 0.92
C VAL A 129 12.98 -3.42 0.79
N SER A 130 13.51 -3.41 -0.44
CA SER A 130 14.89 -2.96 -0.66
C SER A 130 15.00 -1.43 -0.55
N ASP A 131 16.17 -0.93 -0.13
CA ASP A 131 16.48 0.50 -0.04
C ASP A 131 16.38 1.20 -1.41
N GLY A 132 16.85 0.56 -2.47
CA GLY A 132 16.73 1.07 -3.84
C GLY A 132 15.27 1.21 -4.29
N TYR A 133 14.42 0.22 -3.98
CA TYR A 133 12.99 0.29 -4.29
C TYR A 133 12.30 1.41 -3.49
N LEU A 134 12.55 1.49 -2.17
CA LEU A 134 11.99 2.53 -1.31
C LEU A 134 12.41 3.93 -1.78
N SER A 135 13.68 4.12 -2.13
CA SER A 135 14.20 5.40 -2.63
C SER A 135 13.51 5.85 -3.91
N THR A 136 13.39 4.94 -4.89
CA THR A 136 12.74 5.22 -6.17
C THR A 136 11.25 5.52 -5.99
N MET A 137 10.57 4.74 -5.17
CA MET A 137 9.16 4.91 -4.87
C MET A 137 8.88 6.26 -4.19
N ILE A 138 9.63 6.59 -3.13
CA ILE A 138 9.48 7.87 -2.43
C ILE A 138 9.68 9.04 -3.38
N ARG A 139 10.73 9.00 -4.21
CA ARG A 139 11.00 10.08 -5.15
C ARG A 139 9.90 10.23 -6.20
N LYS A 140 9.33 9.12 -6.68
CA LYS A 140 8.22 9.13 -7.62
C LYS A 140 6.95 9.73 -7.01
N GLU A 141 6.63 9.35 -5.78
CA GLU A 141 5.39 9.74 -5.11
C GLU A 141 5.44 11.16 -4.51
N THR A 142 6.61 11.64 -4.09
CA THR A 142 6.74 12.90 -3.36
C THR A 142 7.54 13.96 -4.10
N GLY A 143 8.23 13.61 -5.18
CA GLY A 143 9.17 14.48 -5.88
C GLY A 143 10.48 14.75 -5.11
N ALA A 144 10.62 14.24 -3.87
CA ALA A 144 11.74 14.49 -2.98
C ALA A 144 12.46 13.19 -2.60
N THR A 145 13.73 13.31 -2.24
CA THR A 145 14.49 12.19 -1.67
C THR A 145 14.09 11.91 -0.22
N PHE A 146 14.35 10.71 0.26
CA PHE A 146 14.13 10.34 1.67
C PHE A 146 14.80 11.33 2.65
N SER A 147 16.04 11.71 2.37
CA SER A 147 16.79 12.67 3.21
C SER A 147 16.19 14.07 3.18
N GLU A 148 15.65 14.52 2.05
CA GLU A 148 14.96 15.83 1.95
C GLU A 148 13.66 15.83 2.74
N ILE A 149 12.92 14.73 2.74
CA ILE A 149 11.70 14.60 3.54
C ILE A 149 12.03 14.67 5.04
N ILE A 150 13.00 13.87 5.51
CA ILE A 150 13.47 13.94 6.92
C ILE A 150 13.89 15.36 7.29
N ARG A 151 14.65 16.02 6.40
CA ARG A 151 15.09 17.41 6.61
C ARG A 151 13.91 18.37 6.75
N THR A 152 12.87 18.19 5.93
CA THR A 152 11.65 19.00 6.02
C THR A 152 10.95 18.81 7.36
N TYR A 153 10.72 17.55 7.79
CA TYR A 153 10.13 17.28 9.11
C TYR A 153 10.92 17.90 10.27
N ARG A 154 12.26 17.81 10.23
CA ARG A 154 13.13 18.42 11.24
C ARG A 154 13.02 19.95 11.26
N ILE A 155 12.99 20.58 10.09
CA ILE A 155 12.86 22.04 10.01
C ILE A 155 11.48 22.50 10.48
N ASP A 156 10.42 21.78 10.16
CA ASP A 156 9.07 22.12 10.63
C ASP A 156 8.95 21.96 12.16
N LYS A 157 9.64 20.96 12.74
CA LYS A 157 9.76 20.85 14.19
C LYS A 157 10.54 22.03 14.80
N VAL A 158 11.65 22.49 14.17
CA VAL A 158 12.40 23.67 14.60
C VAL A 158 11.50 24.90 14.58
N LYS A 159 10.73 25.14 13.51
CA LYS A 159 9.77 26.26 13.42
C LYS A 159 8.76 26.21 14.57
N ALA A 160 8.14 25.04 14.78
CA ALA A 160 7.18 24.85 15.86
C ALA A 160 7.78 25.18 17.23
N LEU A 161 8.97 24.65 17.55
CA LEU A 161 9.65 24.90 18.82
C LEU A 161 10.08 26.36 18.98
N LEU A 162 10.50 27.03 17.92
CA LEU A 162 10.86 28.45 17.95
C LEU A 162 9.67 29.34 18.34
N LEU A 163 8.45 28.98 17.91
CA LEU A 163 7.24 29.77 18.13
C LEU A 163 6.49 29.40 19.41
N SER A 164 6.60 28.14 19.85
CA SER A 164 5.81 27.63 20.98
C SER A 164 6.60 27.54 22.30
N THR A 165 7.91 27.83 22.28
CA THR A 165 8.77 27.66 23.47
C THR A 165 9.89 28.69 23.54
N ASP A 166 10.43 28.93 24.74
CA ASP A 166 11.61 29.76 25.00
C ASP A 166 12.92 28.94 25.00
N LEU A 167 12.92 27.74 24.43
CA LEU A 167 14.07 26.86 24.40
C LEU A 167 15.26 27.52 23.68
N LYS A 168 16.47 27.24 24.19
CA LYS A 168 17.73 27.63 23.54
C LYS A 168 17.94 26.82 22.28
N LEU A 169 18.70 27.37 21.31
CA LEU A 169 18.95 26.70 20.02
C LEU A 169 19.56 25.28 20.18
N ASN A 170 20.37 25.04 21.19
CA ASN A 170 20.92 23.70 21.45
C ASN A 170 19.82 22.67 21.77
N GLN A 171 18.88 23.06 22.62
CA GLN A 171 17.75 22.21 23.01
C GLN A 171 16.79 21.98 21.83
N ILE A 172 16.56 23.03 21.02
CA ILE A 172 15.75 22.90 19.81
C ILE A 172 16.41 21.96 18.80
N ALA A 173 17.73 22.07 18.61
CA ALA A 173 18.47 21.20 17.71
C ALA A 173 18.34 19.72 18.13
N GLU A 174 18.56 19.45 19.40
CA GLU A 174 18.43 18.09 19.97
C GLU A 174 17.02 17.51 19.76
N GLN A 175 15.98 18.27 20.13
CA GLN A 175 14.58 17.81 19.97
C GLN A 175 14.17 17.63 18.51
N ALA A 176 14.76 18.38 17.59
CA ALA A 176 14.53 18.26 16.16
C ALA A 176 15.42 17.20 15.49
N GLY A 177 16.27 16.51 16.24
CA GLY A 177 17.15 15.43 15.75
C GLY A 177 18.42 15.92 15.04
N TYR A 178 18.90 17.12 15.37
CA TYR A 178 20.19 17.63 14.91
C TYR A 178 21.26 17.49 16.00
N ALA A 179 22.34 16.78 15.70
CA ALA A 179 23.47 16.66 16.62
C ALA A 179 24.25 17.99 16.78
N ASN A 180 24.16 18.90 15.80
CA ASN A 180 24.90 20.14 15.78
C ASN A 180 23.97 21.36 15.52
N PRO A 181 23.82 22.28 16.49
CA PRO A 181 22.98 23.47 16.37
C PRO A 181 23.44 24.44 15.27
N LYS A 182 24.74 24.51 14.99
CA LYS A 182 25.25 25.34 13.91
C LYS A 182 24.81 24.80 12.54
N TYR A 183 24.88 23.49 12.38
CA TYR A 183 24.38 22.82 11.17
C TYR A 183 22.87 22.99 11.01
N MET A 184 22.10 22.81 12.10
CA MET A 184 20.66 23.09 12.12
C MET A 184 20.38 24.53 11.64
N SER A 185 21.08 25.53 12.17
CA SER A 185 20.88 26.93 11.82
C SER A 185 21.18 27.19 10.35
N LYS A 186 22.23 26.56 9.80
CA LYS A 186 22.56 26.66 8.37
C LYS A 186 21.43 26.08 7.51
N VAL A 187 20.98 24.85 7.80
CA VAL A 187 19.89 24.18 7.06
C VAL A 187 18.58 24.97 7.19
N PHE A 188 18.30 25.50 8.37
CA PHE A 188 17.12 26.34 8.60
C PHE A 188 17.14 27.60 7.73
N LYS A 189 18.27 28.28 7.68
CA LYS A 189 18.44 29.49 6.82
C LYS A 189 18.30 29.14 5.34
N GLU A 190 18.89 28.05 4.89
CA GLU A 190 18.74 27.55 3.50
C GLU A 190 17.27 27.31 3.12
N LYS A 191 16.46 26.82 4.06
CA LYS A 191 15.05 26.49 3.80
C LYS A 191 14.07 27.64 4.03
N THR A 192 14.38 28.59 4.92
CA THR A 192 13.46 29.67 5.33
C THR A 192 13.92 31.07 4.92
N GLY A 193 15.16 31.20 4.46
CA GLY A 193 15.78 32.48 4.09
C GLY A 193 16.32 33.27 5.28
N MET A 194 16.09 32.87 6.53
CA MET A 194 16.50 33.62 7.73
C MET A 194 17.06 32.71 8.83
N LEU A 195 17.82 33.31 9.77
CA LEU A 195 18.33 32.55 10.92
C LEU A 195 17.22 32.20 11.92
N PRO A 196 17.34 31.11 12.70
CA PRO A 196 16.32 30.69 13.66
C PRO A 196 15.88 31.79 14.65
N LEU A 197 16.83 32.58 15.19
CA LEU A 197 16.49 33.63 16.13
C LEU A 197 15.81 34.86 15.43
N GLU A 198 16.13 35.12 14.18
CA GLU A 198 15.45 36.14 13.37
C GLU A 198 14.01 35.68 13.10
N TYR A 199 13.84 34.40 12.76
CA TYR A 199 12.52 33.82 12.56
C TYR A 199 11.65 33.89 13.82
N ARG A 200 12.19 33.61 15.01
CA ARG A 200 11.51 33.77 16.29
C ARG A 200 11.04 35.17 16.52
N LYS A 201 11.97 36.18 16.38
CA LYS A 201 11.64 37.58 16.61
C LYS A 201 10.61 38.19 15.65
N ARG A 202 10.55 37.63 14.42
CA ARG A 202 9.63 38.16 13.40
C ARG A 202 8.21 37.61 13.54
N ASN A 203 8.04 36.46 14.16
CA ASN A 203 6.77 35.74 14.22
C ASN A 203 6.20 35.61 15.65
N LEU A 204 6.83 36.22 16.64
CA LEU A 204 6.31 36.49 17.98
C LEU A 204 5.95 37.97 18.10
#